data_2bdec6d263e0c17c247a94c1d7a8c2ba
#
_entry.id   2bdec6d263e0c17c247a94c1d7a8c2ba
#
_cell.length_a   1.000
_cell.length_b   1.000
_cell.length_c   1.000
_cell.angle_alpha   90.00
_cell.angle_beta   90.00
_cell.angle_gamma   90.00
#
_symmetry.space_group_name_H-M   'P 1'
#
loop_
_entity.id
_entity.type
_entity.pdbx_description
1 polymer ?
#
loop_
_entity_poly.entity_id
_entity_poly.type
_entity_poly.pdbx_seq_one_letter_code
_entity_poly.pdbx_strand_id
1 'polypeptide(L)'
;MIVLVDVIGTIAFTITAVSAAVVFSTAAQWVGAITAMALFAVGVFAFLWSFWNAVQRSRAEQIGVMQMYLLLGAPTPARVRSIMLSMLATQVIVALVTALARSESEDGSPGTSLAVGILVPMFGLGLNGLWCAFHGVFPPRPDIEVQAVDDGVVASRAAIDKNDDHG
;
A
#
# COMPACT_ATOMS: atom_id res chain seq x y z
N MET A 1 -0.03 12.87 6.06
CA MET A 1 -1.50 12.71 5.89
C MET A 1 -1.89 11.24 5.69
N ILE A 2 -1.29 10.49 4.76
CA ILE A 2 -1.61 9.06 4.48
C ILE A 2 -1.49 8.19 5.73
N VAL A 3 -0.38 8.29 6.48
CA VAL A 3 -0.17 7.54 7.75
C VAL A 3 -1.29 7.81 8.78
N LEU A 4 -1.77 9.05 8.87
CA LEU A 4 -2.86 9.41 9.79
C LEU A 4 -4.17 8.76 9.36
N VAL A 5 -4.46 8.71 8.07
CA VAL A 5 -5.65 8.04 7.51
C VAL A 5 -5.59 6.54 7.80
N ASP A 6 -4.43 5.90 7.66
CA ASP A 6 -4.22 4.49 7.99
C ASP A 6 -4.50 4.20 9.47
N VAL A 7 -3.94 5.02 10.37
CA VAL A 7 -4.16 4.89 11.81
C VAL A 7 -5.64 5.07 12.17
N ILE A 8 -6.29 6.14 11.67
CA ILE A 8 -7.71 6.40 11.95
C ILE A 8 -8.59 5.28 11.41
N GLY A 9 -8.36 4.83 10.18
CA GLY A 9 -9.12 3.73 9.58
C GLY A 9 -8.95 2.42 10.34
N THR A 10 -7.73 2.10 10.78
CA THR A 10 -7.45 0.90 11.58
C THR A 10 -8.13 0.98 12.95
N ILE A 11 -8.13 2.13 13.62
CA ILE A 11 -8.83 2.34 14.89
C ILE A 11 -10.34 2.18 14.70
N ALA A 12 -10.92 2.83 13.69
CA ALA A 12 -12.34 2.73 13.39
C ALA A 12 -12.76 1.27 13.11
N PHE A 13 -11.99 0.56 12.29
CA PHE A 13 -12.20 -0.87 12.04
C PHE A 13 -12.13 -1.70 13.33
N THR A 14 -11.09 -1.52 14.12
CA THR A 14 -10.89 -2.28 15.36
C THR A 14 -12.06 -2.09 16.32
N ILE A 15 -12.49 -0.84 16.53
CA ILE A 15 -13.64 -0.54 17.41
C ILE A 15 -14.91 -1.19 16.88
N THR A 16 -15.23 -1.03 15.61
CA THR A 16 -16.47 -1.56 15.04
C THR A 16 -16.48 -3.09 14.96
N ALA A 17 -15.36 -3.72 14.60
CA ALA A 17 -15.23 -5.16 14.53
C ALA A 17 -15.31 -5.81 15.91
N VAL A 18 -14.59 -5.28 16.90
CA VAL A 18 -14.63 -5.79 18.29
C VAL A 18 -16.01 -5.55 18.92
N SER A 19 -16.61 -4.37 18.73
CA SER A 19 -17.98 -4.12 19.20
C SER A 19 -18.99 -5.08 18.58
N ALA A 20 -18.89 -5.36 17.28
CA ALA A 20 -19.76 -6.29 16.61
C ALA A 20 -19.56 -7.74 17.11
N ALA A 21 -18.32 -8.14 17.41
CA ALA A 21 -18.03 -9.48 17.95
C ALA A 21 -18.49 -9.66 19.40
N VAL A 22 -18.43 -8.61 20.24
CA VAL A 22 -18.80 -8.64 21.66
C VAL A 22 -20.31 -8.52 21.85
N VAL A 23 -20.94 -7.50 21.27
CA VAL A 23 -22.37 -7.22 21.40
C VAL A 23 -23.21 -8.20 20.60
N PHE A 24 -22.69 -8.66 19.47
CA PHE A 24 -23.27 -9.63 18.55
C PHE A 24 -24.75 -9.36 18.18
N SER A 25 -25.12 -8.08 18.12
CA SER A 25 -26.45 -7.69 17.63
C SER A 25 -26.41 -7.46 16.11
N THR A 26 -27.54 -7.69 15.44
CA THR A 26 -27.67 -7.45 13.99
C THR A 26 -27.23 -6.03 13.60
N ALA A 27 -27.59 -5.02 14.37
CA ALA A 27 -27.19 -3.64 14.13
C ALA A 27 -25.66 -3.45 14.21
N ALA A 28 -25.01 -4.01 15.23
CA ALA A 28 -23.55 -3.91 15.40
C ALA A 28 -22.81 -4.64 14.28
N GLN A 29 -23.32 -5.80 13.86
CA GLN A 29 -22.76 -6.57 12.72
C GLN A 29 -22.85 -5.77 11.41
N TRP A 30 -23.98 -5.11 11.14
CA TRP A 30 -24.14 -4.26 9.96
C TRP A 30 -23.17 -3.05 9.98
N VAL A 31 -23.01 -2.39 11.13
CA VAL A 31 -22.06 -1.28 11.27
C VAL A 31 -20.63 -1.78 10.98
N GLY A 32 -20.23 -2.91 11.55
CA GLY A 32 -18.93 -3.53 11.29
C GLY A 32 -18.71 -3.86 9.81
N ALA A 33 -19.71 -4.50 9.18
CA ALA A 33 -19.64 -4.89 7.76
C ALA A 33 -19.57 -3.67 6.83
N ILE A 34 -20.39 -2.64 7.08
CA ILE A 34 -20.38 -1.39 6.27
C ILE A 34 -19.02 -0.68 6.42
N THR A 35 -18.49 -0.59 7.65
CA THR A 35 -17.17 0.00 7.89
C THR A 35 -16.07 -0.78 7.17
N ALA A 36 -16.08 -2.11 7.26
CA ALA A 36 -15.11 -2.96 6.58
C ALA A 36 -15.19 -2.80 5.05
N MET A 37 -16.39 -2.76 4.49
CA MET A 37 -16.61 -2.59 3.06
C MET A 37 -16.17 -1.20 2.57
N ALA A 38 -16.43 -0.15 3.33
CA ALA A 38 -15.99 1.20 3.00
C ALA A 38 -14.47 1.31 3.00
N LEU A 39 -13.80 0.77 4.03
CA LEU A 39 -12.34 0.74 4.09
C LEU A 39 -11.74 -0.10 2.95
N PHE A 40 -12.33 -1.26 2.66
CA PHE A 40 -11.91 -2.07 1.52
C PHE A 40 -12.00 -1.30 0.20
N ALA A 41 -13.11 -0.61 -0.05
CA ALA A 41 -13.29 0.18 -1.28
C ALA A 41 -12.23 1.29 -1.39
N VAL A 42 -11.95 2.01 -0.30
CA VAL A 42 -10.88 3.00 -0.25
C VAL A 42 -9.51 2.35 -0.48
N GLY A 43 -9.27 1.18 0.10
CA GLY A 43 -8.05 0.40 -0.07
C GLY A 43 -7.81 -0.02 -1.52
N VAL A 44 -8.85 -0.55 -2.17
CA VAL A 44 -8.78 -0.94 -3.60
C VAL A 44 -8.50 0.27 -4.48
N PHE A 45 -9.18 1.40 -4.24
CA PHE A 45 -8.92 2.63 -4.98
C PHE A 45 -7.46 3.10 -4.79
N ALA A 46 -6.99 3.16 -3.55
CA ALA A 46 -5.62 3.55 -3.22
C ALA A 46 -4.59 2.59 -3.86
N PHE A 47 -4.88 1.27 -3.86
CA PHE A 47 -4.05 0.25 -4.49
C PHE A 47 -3.93 0.48 -6.01
N LEU A 48 -5.05 0.62 -6.70
CA LEU A 48 -5.07 0.84 -8.15
C LEU A 48 -4.39 2.16 -8.53
N TRP A 49 -4.65 3.20 -7.77
CA TRP A 49 -4.03 4.51 -7.99
C TRP A 49 -2.51 4.47 -7.78
N SER A 50 -2.05 3.82 -6.72
CA SER A 50 -0.63 3.65 -6.45
C SER A 50 0.05 2.79 -7.52
N PHE A 51 -0.61 1.72 -7.96
CA PHE A 51 -0.11 0.87 -9.03
C PHE A 51 0.05 1.64 -10.34
N TRP A 52 -0.96 2.43 -10.72
CA TRP A 52 -0.88 3.28 -11.91
C TRP A 52 0.30 4.25 -11.86
N ASN A 53 0.49 4.93 -10.74
CA ASN A 53 1.63 5.83 -10.54
C ASN A 53 2.97 5.08 -10.60
N ALA A 54 3.04 3.89 -9.99
CA ALA A 54 4.25 3.06 -10.03
C ALA A 54 4.60 2.62 -11.45
N VAL A 55 3.62 2.23 -12.27
CA VAL A 55 3.82 1.88 -13.68
C VAL A 55 4.40 3.05 -14.47
N GLN A 56 3.92 4.26 -14.23
CA GLN A 56 4.46 5.46 -14.87
C GLN A 56 5.92 5.71 -14.49
N ARG A 57 6.24 5.63 -13.19
CA ARG A 57 7.59 5.85 -12.65
C ARG A 57 8.56 4.70 -12.99
N SER A 58 8.06 3.48 -13.15
CA SER A 58 8.89 2.30 -13.44
C SER A 58 9.66 2.37 -14.77
N ARG A 59 9.32 3.33 -15.62
CA ARG A 59 10.08 3.62 -16.85
C ARG A 59 11.47 4.21 -16.56
N ALA A 60 11.59 4.94 -15.46
CA ALA A 60 12.83 5.62 -15.06
C ALA A 60 13.47 5.04 -13.79
N GLU A 61 12.69 4.37 -12.95
CA GLU A 61 13.11 3.90 -11.63
C GLU A 61 12.89 2.39 -11.47
N GLN A 62 13.71 1.74 -10.63
CA GLN A 62 13.55 0.33 -10.28
C GLN A 62 12.54 0.18 -9.16
N ILE A 63 11.27 -0.01 -9.49
CA ILE A 63 10.19 -0.15 -8.51
C ILE A 63 9.84 -1.62 -8.32
N GLY A 64 10.04 -2.15 -7.11
CA GLY A 64 9.62 -3.50 -6.73
C GLY A 64 8.25 -3.51 -6.07
N VAL A 65 7.39 -4.46 -6.43
CA VAL A 65 6.05 -4.62 -5.84
C VAL A 65 6.12 -4.82 -4.32
N MET A 66 7.05 -5.63 -3.83
CA MET A 66 7.26 -5.87 -2.39
C MET A 66 7.76 -4.62 -1.67
N GLN A 67 8.58 -3.81 -2.32
CA GLN A 67 9.04 -2.53 -1.77
C GLN A 67 7.88 -1.55 -1.65
N MET A 68 6.94 -1.58 -2.57
CA MET A 68 5.81 -0.66 -2.63
C MET A 68 4.72 -1.01 -1.61
N TYR A 69 4.25 -2.25 -1.58
CA TYR A 69 3.10 -2.63 -0.76
C TYR A 69 3.45 -3.14 0.64
N LEU A 70 4.61 -3.80 0.80
CA LEU A 70 5.13 -4.22 2.10
C LEU A 70 6.22 -3.30 2.65
N LEU A 71 6.47 -2.17 1.97
CA LEU A 71 7.45 -1.15 2.38
C LEU A 71 8.84 -1.74 2.66
N LEU A 72 9.23 -2.81 1.94
CA LEU A 72 10.51 -3.49 2.14
C LEU A 72 11.67 -2.68 1.54
N GLY A 73 12.79 -2.63 2.26
CA GLY A 73 14.02 -2.01 1.77
C GLY A 73 14.15 -0.52 2.08
N ALA A 74 15.04 0.14 1.32
CA ALA A 74 15.49 1.51 1.54
C ALA A 74 14.50 2.65 1.16
N PRO A 75 13.48 2.46 0.29
CA PRO A 75 12.65 3.57 -0.16
C PRO A 75 11.84 4.27 0.94
N THR A 76 11.63 3.58 2.09
CA THR A 76 10.75 4.07 3.16
C THR A 76 11.51 4.27 4.47
N PRO A 77 11.41 5.44 5.13
CA PRO A 77 11.97 5.66 6.44
C PRO A 77 11.47 4.63 7.47
N ALA A 78 12.39 4.11 8.31
CA ALA A 78 12.10 3.03 9.24
C ALA A 78 10.91 3.31 10.16
N ARG A 79 10.74 4.56 10.61
CA ARG A 79 9.62 4.97 11.47
C ARG A 79 8.26 4.85 10.75
N VAL A 80 8.16 5.33 9.51
CA VAL A 80 6.92 5.24 8.74
C VAL A 80 6.60 3.79 8.43
N ARG A 81 7.59 3.02 7.98
CA ARG A 81 7.47 1.58 7.73
C ARG A 81 6.94 0.83 8.95
N SER A 82 7.54 1.06 10.13
CA SER A 82 7.12 0.39 11.37
C SER A 82 5.65 0.71 11.71
N ILE A 83 5.24 1.98 11.62
CA ILE A 83 3.85 2.37 11.92
C ILE A 83 2.89 1.71 10.92
N MET A 84 3.10 1.87 9.62
CA MET A 84 2.17 1.36 8.61
C MET A 84 2.10 -0.17 8.58
N LEU A 85 3.23 -0.87 8.76
CA LEU A 85 3.21 -2.33 8.86
C LEU A 85 2.57 -2.82 10.16
N SER A 86 2.70 -2.10 11.28
CA SER A 86 1.98 -2.45 12.51
C SER A 86 0.47 -2.24 12.37
N MET A 87 0.02 -1.21 11.66
CA MET A 87 -1.40 -1.02 11.35
C MET A 87 -1.93 -2.15 10.47
N LEU A 88 -1.21 -2.51 9.41
CA LEU A 88 -1.56 -3.65 8.55
C LEU A 88 -1.64 -4.95 9.34
N ALA A 89 -0.64 -5.24 10.19
CA ALA A 89 -0.66 -6.42 11.06
C ALA A 89 -1.87 -6.41 12.02
N THR A 90 -2.19 -5.27 12.60
CA THR A 90 -3.38 -5.10 13.46
C THR A 90 -4.67 -5.39 12.69
N GLN A 91 -4.81 -4.86 11.47
CA GLN A 91 -5.96 -5.14 10.61
C GLN A 91 -6.12 -6.63 10.35
N VAL A 92 -5.03 -7.33 9.98
CA VAL A 92 -5.04 -8.78 9.75
C VAL A 92 -5.43 -9.55 11.00
N ILE A 93 -4.82 -9.24 12.14
CA ILE A 93 -5.08 -9.92 13.42
C ILE A 93 -6.54 -9.71 13.85
N VAL A 94 -7.03 -8.48 13.87
CA VAL A 94 -8.41 -8.17 14.24
C VAL A 94 -9.40 -8.86 13.32
N ALA A 95 -9.17 -8.80 12.01
CA ALA A 95 -10.01 -9.44 11.01
C ALA A 95 -10.12 -10.96 11.24
N LEU A 96 -8.97 -11.64 11.43
CA LEU A 96 -8.94 -13.08 11.66
C LEU A 96 -9.55 -13.45 13.01
N VAL A 97 -9.21 -12.75 14.08
CA VAL A 97 -9.74 -13.04 15.42
C VAL A 97 -11.26 -12.87 15.47
N THR A 98 -11.80 -11.78 14.92
CA THR A 98 -13.24 -11.54 14.92
C THR A 98 -13.98 -12.51 14.01
N ALA A 99 -13.46 -12.86 12.85
CA ALA A 99 -14.06 -13.84 11.95
C ALA A 99 -14.06 -15.25 12.54
N LEU A 100 -12.97 -15.67 13.21
CA LEU A 100 -12.88 -17.00 13.84
C LEU A 100 -13.68 -17.07 15.14
N ALA A 101 -13.72 -16.00 15.94
CA ALA A 101 -14.49 -15.98 17.19
C ALA A 101 -16.02 -16.09 16.96
N ARG A 102 -16.49 -15.73 15.76
CA ARG A 102 -17.91 -15.75 15.38
C ARG A 102 -18.05 -16.34 13.98
N SER A 103 -17.67 -17.60 13.84
CA SER A 103 -17.75 -18.35 12.58
C SER A 103 -19.16 -18.79 12.19
N GLU A 104 -20.09 -18.81 13.16
CA GLU A 104 -21.48 -19.20 12.98
C GLU A 104 -22.41 -18.02 13.29
N SER A 105 -23.46 -17.86 12.50
CA SER A 105 -24.56 -16.93 12.75
C SER A 105 -25.43 -17.38 13.93
N GLU A 106 -26.28 -16.49 14.46
CA GLU A 106 -27.26 -16.82 15.51
C GLU A 106 -28.19 -17.96 15.11
N ASP A 107 -28.44 -18.16 13.81
CA ASP A 107 -29.28 -19.23 13.23
C ASP A 107 -28.51 -20.54 13.00
N GLY A 108 -27.25 -20.65 13.43
CA GLY A 108 -26.40 -21.83 13.22
C GLY A 108 -25.92 -22.02 11.77
N SER A 109 -26.15 -21.04 10.89
CA SER A 109 -25.64 -21.08 9.53
C SER A 109 -24.14 -20.66 9.50
N PRO A 110 -23.31 -21.30 8.66
CA PRO A 110 -21.90 -20.93 8.55
C PRO A 110 -21.72 -19.55 7.92
N GLY A 111 -20.85 -18.76 8.52
CA GLY A 111 -20.48 -17.42 8.05
C GLY A 111 -21.30 -16.31 8.71
N THR A 112 -20.58 -15.26 9.10
CA THR A 112 -21.17 -14.03 9.64
C THR A 112 -20.73 -12.83 8.81
N SER A 113 -21.42 -11.70 8.98
CA SER A 113 -21.02 -10.42 8.40
C SER A 113 -19.62 -9.96 8.86
N LEU A 114 -19.09 -10.51 9.97
CA LEU A 114 -17.74 -10.26 10.46
C LEU A 114 -16.66 -10.84 9.54
N ALA A 115 -16.96 -11.86 8.74
CA ALA A 115 -16.06 -12.38 7.73
C ALA A 115 -15.68 -11.33 6.67
N VAL A 116 -16.53 -10.33 6.44
CA VAL A 116 -16.22 -9.18 5.56
C VAL A 116 -15.01 -8.39 6.06
N GLY A 117 -14.72 -8.43 7.36
CA GLY A 117 -13.52 -7.82 7.95
C GLY A 117 -12.21 -8.32 7.36
N ILE A 118 -12.17 -9.55 6.80
CA ILE A 118 -10.99 -10.12 6.12
C ILE A 118 -10.56 -9.27 4.89
N LEU A 119 -11.43 -8.46 4.36
CA LEU A 119 -11.13 -7.56 3.24
C LEU A 119 -10.35 -6.29 3.66
N VAL A 120 -10.40 -5.93 4.95
CA VAL A 120 -9.81 -4.66 5.46
C VAL A 120 -8.30 -4.56 5.30
N PRO A 121 -7.48 -5.62 5.39
CA PRO A 121 -6.05 -5.53 5.09
C PRO A 121 -5.72 -4.94 3.72
N MET A 122 -6.65 -4.99 2.75
CA MET A 122 -6.50 -4.31 1.48
C MET A 122 -6.42 -2.78 1.62
N PHE A 123 -7.06 -2.21 2.66
CA PHE A 123 -6.94 -0.80 3.00
C PHE A 123 -5.50 -0.44 3.40
N GLY A 124 -4.88 -1.21 4.32
CA GLY A 124 -3.49 -1.00 4.70
C GLY A 124 -2.52 -1.17 3.54
N LEU A 125 -2.68 -2.25 2.74
CA LEU A 125 -1.87 -2.47 1.55
C LEU A 125 -2.00 -1.33 0.53
N GLY A 126 -3.22 -0.88 0.27
CA GLY A 126 -3.47 0.24 -0.65
C GLY A 126 -2.81 1.54 -0.19
N LEU A 127 -2.90 1.85 1.11
CA LEU A 127 -2.26 3.05 1.68
C LEU A 127 -0.74 2.94 1.73
N ASN A 128 -0.17 1.75 1.98
CA ASN A 128 1.26 1.48 1.88
C ASN A 128 1.75 1.80 0.47
N GLY A 129 1.09 1.24 -0.54
CA GLY A 129 1.40 1.51 -1.94
C GLY A 129 1.29 2.99 -2.29
N LEU A 130 0.21 3.63 -1.83
CA LEU A 130 -0.02 5.05 -2.07
C LEU A 130 1.08 5.92 -1.43
N TRP A 131 1.46 5.62 -0.19
CA TRP A 131 2.56 6.32 0.47
C TRP A 131 3.86 6.18 -0.31
N CYS A 132 4.19 4.96 -0.71
CA CYS A 132 5.43 4.65 -1.43
C CYS A 132 5.44 5.28 -2.83
N ALA A 133 4.32 5.30 -3.53
CA ALA A 133 4.19 5.91 -4.85
C ALA A 133 4.48 7.43 -4.83
N PHE A 134 4.12 8.13 -3.74
CA PHE A 134 4.31 9.58 -3.64
C PHE A 134 5.56 10.00 -2.87
N HIS A 135 6.07 9.18 -1.96
CA HIS A 135 7.16 9.55 -1.05
C HIS A 135 8.36 8.60 -1.12
N GLY A 136 8.21 7.44 -1.77
CA GLY A 136 9.29 6.46 -1.91
C GLY A 136 10.39 6.97 -2.82
N VAL A 137 11.65 6.71 -2.43
CA VAL A 137 12.84 7.03 -3.22
C VAL A 137 13.40 5.72 -3.77
N PHE A 138 13.34 5.56 -5.09
CA PHE A 138 13.82 4.38 -5.78
C PHE A 138 15.09 4.68 -6.57
N PRO A 139 16.00 3.71 -6.75
CA PRO A 139 17.18 3.90 -7.57
C PRO A 139 16.79 4.03 -9.06
N PRO A 140 17.56 4.82 -9.85
CA PRO A 140 17.37 4.93 -11.28
C PRO A 140 17.60 3.59 -11.98
N ARG A 141 17.06 3.40 -13.18
CA ARG A 141 17.36 2.24 -14.01
C ARG A 141 18.77 2.34 -14.56
N PRO A 142 19.60 1.28 -14.46
CA PRO A 142 20.96 1.26 -14.96
C PRO A 142 21.05 1.51 -16.47
N ASP A 143 20.05 1.08 -17.23
CA ASP A 143 20.01 1.26 -18.69
C ASP A 143 19.95 2.75 -19.09
N ILE A 144 19.30 3.59 -18.29
CA ILE A 144 19.22 5.04 -18.52
C ILE A 144 20.53 5.72 -18.13
N GLU A 145 21.19 5.23 -17.09
CA GLU A 145 22.45 5.77 -16.61
C GLU A 145 23.59 5.47 -17.61
N VAL A 146 23.62 4.25 -18.16
CA VAL A 146 24.56 3.87 -19.21
C VAL A 146 24.34 4.68 -20.48
N GLN A 147 23.09 4.89 -20.90
CA GLN A 147 22.75 5.66 -22.09
C GLN A 147 23.12 7.15 -21.95
N ALA A 148 22.88 7.74 -20.79
CA ALA A 148 23.28 9.14 -20.51
C ALA A 148 24.79 9.34 -20.51
N VAL A 149 25.54 8.35 -20.03
CA VAL A 149 27.03 8.38 -20.07
C VAL A 149 27.52 8.22 -21.51
N ASP A 150 26.93 7.31 -22.29
CA ASP A 150 27.32 7.06 -23.69
C ASP A 150 27.00 8.27 -24.58
N ASP A 151 25.82 8.88 -24.42
CA ASP A 151 25.44 10.11 -25.10
C ASP A 151 26.36 11.29 -24.74
N GLY A 152 26.78 11.40 -23.47
CA GLY A 152 27.73 12.39 -23.00
C GLY A 152 29.14 12.19 -23.61
N VAL A 153 29.59 10.96 -23.73
CA VAL A 153 30.87 10.63 -24.36
C VAL A 153 30.84 10.91 -25.87
N VAL A 154 29.75 10.57 -26.54
CA VAL A 154 29.55 10.85 -27.96
C VAL A 154 29.53 12.35 -28.25
N ALA A 155 28.79 13.13 -27.42
CA ALA A 155 28.74 14.60 -27.55
C ALA A 155 30.10 15.24 -27.30
N SER A 156 30.88 14.77 -26.33
CA SER A 156 32.21 15.25 -26.02
C SER A 156 33.21 14.97 -27.17
N ARG A 157 33.14 13.77 -27.77
CA ARG A 157 33.96 13.43 -28.94
C ARG A 157 33.65 14.30 -30.15
N ALA A 158 32.38 14.51 -30.44
CA ALA A 158 31.95 15.37 -31.56
C ALA A 158 32.39 16.85 -31.37
N ALA A 159 32.44 17.32 -30.12
CA ALA A 159 32.92 18.67 -29.80
C ALA A 159 34.46 18.82 -30.02
N ILE A 160 35.23 17.78 -29.71
CA ILE A 160 36.67 17.73 -29.90
C ILE A 160 37.01 17.69 -31.41
N ASP A 161 36.37 16.80 -32.16
CA ASP A 161 36.57 16.62 -33.61
C ASP A 161 36.30 17.93 -34.39
N LYS A 162 35.26 18.65 -34.00
CA LYS A 162 34.90 19.93 -34.59
C LYS A 162 35.92 21.05 -34.32
N ASN A 163 36.67 20.94 -33.21
CA ASN A 163 37.69 21.95 -32.85
C ASN A 163 39.02 21.71 -33.59
N ASP A 164 39.29 20.47 -33.96
CA ASP A 164 40.52 20.11 -34.72
C ASP A 164 40.41 20.43 -36.22
N ASP A 165 39.19 20.59 -36.77
CA ASP A 165 38.94 20.86 -38.19
C ASP A 165 39.07 22.40 -38.51
N HIS A 166 39.31 23.23 -37.55
CA HIS A 166 39.46 24.70 -37.66
C HIS A 166 40.85 25.22 -37.32
N GLY A 167 41.88 24.38 -37.18
CA GLY A 167 43.28 24.69 -37.00
C GLY A 167 44.06 24.46 -38.27
#